data_79c7a5366b7c69f7405c0d43202e4991
#
_entry.id   79c7a5366b7c69f7405c0d43202e4991
#
_cell.length_a   1.000
_cell.length_b   1.000
_cell.length_c   1.000
_cell.angle_alpha   90.00
_cell.angle_beta   90.00
_cell.angle_gamma   90.00
#
_symmetry.space_group_name_H-M   'P 1'
#
loop_
_entity.id
_entity.type
_entity.pdbx_description
1 polymer ?
#
loop_
_entity_poly.entity_id
_entity_poly.type
_entity_poly.pdbx_seq_one_letter_code
_entity_poly.pdbx_strand_id
1 'polypeptide(L)'
;MDTARNGTIYLIRNVIIFEKAIIIKSFGYNFWRGNHPLALEKSLVEGSEIHYGNLREKVKQIPKDNFYRFEFDKLYFDEGVKNIKKEPLGYLILMIKKGMSFLLINYQSMDPKYFHPANYLPLLFFGITSLIGIILYKKQSPKFNYLLLVLLAYVGIFSLVAILPRYKLIILPLQIIFTSVFIEKIKNYYVNFKKNK
;
A
#
# COMPACT_ATOMS: atom_id res chain seq x y z
N MET A 1 22.04 -14.08 -10.27
CA MET A 1 22.28 -13.40 -11.56
C MET A 1 21.15 -13.60 -12.58
N ASP A 2 20.21 -14.52 -12.34
CA ASP A 2 19.15 -14.90 -13.31
C ASP A 2 17.88 -14.04 -13.30
N THR A 3 17.58 -13.35 -12.21
CA THR A 3 16.34 -12.53 -12.10
C THR A 3 16.32 -11.31 -12.99
N ALA A 4 17.47 -10.63 -13.16
CA ALA A 4 17.57 -9.48 -14.06
C ALA A 4 17.44 -9.91 -15.53
N ARG A 5 18.02 -11.05 -15.90
CA ARG A 5 17.94 -11.62 -17.26
C ARG A 5 16.50 -11.97 -17.63
N ASN A 6 15.75 -12.58 -16.69
CA ASN A 6 14.36 -12.94 -16.90
C ASN A 6 13.45 -11.69 -17.04
N GLY A 7 13.73 -10.63 -16.28
CA GLY A 7 13.01 -9.36 -16.38
C GLY A 7 13.19 -8.69 -17.74
N THR A 8 14.43 -8.67 -18.27
CA THR A 8 14.74 -8.11 -19.58
C THR A 8 14.07 -8.90 -20.70
N ILE A 9 14.10 -10.23 -20.66
CA ILE A 9 13.42 -11.08 -21.65
C ILE A 9 11.91 -10.83 -21.64
N TYR A 10 11.30 -10.69 -20.47
CA TYR A 10 9.87 -10.40 -20.34
C TYR A 10 9.53 -9.03 -20.93
N LEU A 11 10.37 -8.04 -20.72
CA LEU A 11 10.18 -6.69 -21.22
C LEU A 11 10.32 -6.63 -22.75
N ILE A 12 11.35 -7.31 -23.32
CA ILE A 12 11.54 -7.45 -24.76
C ILE A 12 10.35 -8.16 -25.41
N ARG A 13 9.90 -9.27 -24.84
CA ARG A 13 8.69 -9.97 -25.29
C ARG A 13 7.47 -9.05 -25.32
N ASN A 14 7.27 -8.24 -24.26
CA ASN A 14 6.12 -7.35 -24.18
C ASN A 14 6.22 -6.23 -25.22
N VAL A 15 7.42 -5.71 -25.49
CA VAL A 15 7.64 -4.72 -26.56
C VAL A 15 7.33 -5.33 -27.93
N ILE A 16 7.78 -6.56 -28.20
CA ILE A 16 7.54 -7.24 -29.48
C ILE A 16 6.04 -7.53 -29.69
N ILE A 17 5.35 -8.01 -28.65
CA ILE A 17 3.93 -8.44 -28.77
C ILE A 17 2.97 -7.26 -28.68
N PHE A 18 3.27 -6.26 -27.87
CA PHE A 18 2.34 -5.19 -27.52
C PHE A 18 2.82 -3.80 -27.93
N GLU A 19 3.97 -3.71 -28.61
CA GLU A 19 4.62 -2.44 -29.01
C GLU A 19 4.80 -1.44 -27.86
N LYS A 20 4.80 -1.94 -26.61
CA LYS A 20 4.88 -1.14 -25.38
C LYS A 20 5.76 -1.80 -24.34
N ALA A 21 6.66 -1.02 -23.72
CA ALA A 21 7.47 -1.45 -22.60
C ALA A 21 6.63 -1.48 -21.31
N ILE A 22 5.91 -2.59 -21.07
CA ILE A 22 5.01 -2.73 -19.92
C ILE A 22 5.45 -3.87 -19.03
N ILE A 23 5.61 -3.59 -17.74
CA ILE A 23 5.97 -4.57 -16.72
C ILE A 23 4.73 -5.10 -16.01
N ILE A 24 3.72 -4.24 -15.76
CA ILE A 24 2.51 -4.56 -14.98
C ILE A 24 1.28 -4.27 -15.82
N LYS A 25 0.43 -5.28 -16.01
CA LYS A 25 -0.81 -5.19 -16.81
C LYS A 25 -2.08 -4.88 -15.99
N SER A 26 -1.96 -4.56 -14.72
CA SER A 26 -3.09 -4.32 -13.82
C SER A 26 -2.90 -3.10 -12.91
N PHE A 27 -2.02 -2.18 -13.32
CA PHE A 27 -1.75 -0.97 -12.53
C PHE A 27 -2.98 -0.06 -12.50
N GLY A 28 -3.59 0.20 -13.64
CA GLY A 28 -4.75 1.07 -13.76
C GLY A 28 -5.95 0.56 -12.96
N TYR A 29 -6.23 -0.75 -13.04
CA TYR A 29 -7.27 -1.38 -12.23
C TYR A 29 -7.02 -1.25 -10.72
N ASN A 30 -5.80 -1.54 -10.27
CA ASN A 30 -5.45 -1.40 -8.85
C ASN A 30 -5.44 0.07 -8.39
N PHE A 31 -5.03 0.98 -9.26
CA PHE A 31 -5.07 2.41 -9.03
C PHE A 31 -6.51 2.89 -8.83
N TRP A 32 -7.41 2.56 -9.76
CA TRP A 32 -8.84 2.86 -9.65
C TRP A 32 -9.45 2.27 -8.39
N ARG A 33 -9.20 0.98 -8.13
CA ARG A 33 -9.72 0.28 -6.95
C ARG A 33 -9.30 0.97 -5.65
N GLY A 34 -8.08 1.47 -5.59
CA GLY A 34 -7.57 2.21 -4.42
C GLY A 34 -8.06 3.65 -4.32
N ASN A 35 -8.56 4.23 -5.42
CA ASN A 35 -8.91 5.66 -5.53
C ASN A 35 -10.38 5.88 -5.93
N HIS A 36 -11.19 4.86 -5.78
CA HIS A 36 -12.64 4.97 -5.88
C HIS A 36 -13.19 5.69 -4.63
N PRO A 37 -14.26 6.50 -4.73
CA PRO A 37 -14.86 7.17 -3.57
C PRO A 37 -15.18 6.24 -2.40
N LEU A 38 -15.57 5.00 -2.70
CA LEU A 38 -15.88 3.95 -1.73
C LEU A 38 -14.69 3.03 -1.42
N ALA A 39 -13.47 3.42 -1.75
CA ALA A 39 -12.27 2.57 -1.60
C ALA A 39 -12.00 2.11 -0.16
N LEU A 40 -12.55 2.80 0.82
CA LEU A 40 -12.49 2.46 2.23
C LEU A 40 -13.77 1.80 2.77
N GLU A 41 -14.79 1.60 1.96
CA GLU A 41 -16.01 0.93 2.39
C GLU A 41 -15.90 -0.58 2.21
N LYS A 42 -16.45 -1.33 3.16
CA LYS A 42 -16.48 -2.81 3.12
C LYS A 42 -17.19 -3.37 1.89
N SER A 43 -17.99 -2.56 1.24
CA SER A 43 -18.79 -2.92 0.08
C SER A 43 -18.02 -3.03 -1.23
N LEU A 44 -16.72 -2.70 -1.27
CA LEU A 44 -15.84 -2.97 -2.42
C LEU A 44 -15.50 -4.46 -2.55
N VAL A 45 -16.48 -5.31 -2.41
CA VAL A 45 -16.33 -6.73 -2.73
C VAL A 45 -16.18 -6.86 -4.24
N GLU A 46 -15.20 -7.63 -4.67
CA GLU A 46 -15.10 -8.04 -6.06
C GLU A 46 -16.45 -8.59 -6.53
N GLY A 47 -17.04 -7.98 -7.54
CA GLY A 47 -18.27 -8.44 -8.15
C GLY A 47 -19.55 -7.72 -7.74
N SER A 48 -19.55 -6.76 -6.82
CA SER A 48 -20.76 -5.97 -6.57
C SER A 48 -21.01 -5.02 -7.75
N GLU A 49 -22.17 -5.17 -8.40
CA GLU A 49 -22.55 -4.39 -9.59
C GLU A 49 -22.62 -2.89 -9.31
N ILE A 50 -22.88 -2.52 -8.07
CA ILE A 50 -23.06 -1.15 -7.60
C ILE A 50 -21.80 -0.28 -7.80
N HIS A 51 -20.61 -0.89 -7.78
CA HIS A 51 -19.34 -0.15 -7.83
C HIS A 51 -18.76 0.04 -9.24
N TYR A 52 -19.26 -0.69 -10.20
CA TYR A 52 -18.76 -0.61 -11.58
C TYR A 52 -19.55 0.38 -12.45
N GLY A 53 -20.80 0.70 -12.10
CA GLY A 53 -21.64 1.65 -12.85
C GLY A 53 -21.49 1.49 -14.37
N ASN A 54 -21.36 2.62 -15.07
CA ASN A 54 -21.16 2.65 -16.54
C ASN A 54 -19.82 2.05 -16.99
N LEU A 55 -18.87 1.76 -16.09
CA LEU A 55 -17.60 1.13 -16.45
C LEU A 55 -17.78 -0.29 -16.97
N ARG A 56 -18.72 -1.05 -16.40
CA ARG A 56 -19.01 -2.43 -16.84
C ARG A 56 -19.46 -2.46 -18.30
N GLU A 57 -20.28 -1.51 -18.71
CA GLU A 57 -20.74 -1.41 -20.10
C GLU A 57 -19.60 -1.01 -21.04
N LYS A 58 -18.77 -0.05 -20.65
CA LYS A 58 -17.59 0.34 -21.40
C LYS A 58 -16.59 -0.80 -21.55
N VAL A 59 -16.37 -1.59 -20.50
CA VAL A 59 -15.51 -2.79 -20.55
C VAL A 59 -16.04 -3.83 -21.54
N LYS A 60 -17.37 -4.03 -21.62
CA LYS A 60 -17.96 -4.95 -22.60
C LYS A 60 -17.76 -4.51 -24.05
N GLN A 61 -17.58 -3.22 -24.28
CA GLN A 61 -17.34 -2.64 -25.61
C GLN A 61 -15.87 -2.75 -26.07
N ILE A 62 -14.94 -3.05 -25.16
CA ILE A 62 -13.52 -3.22 -25.51
C ILE A 62 -13.36 -4.49 -26.36
N PRO A 63 -12.72 -4.40 -27.57
CA PRO A 63 -12.44 -5.56 -28.40
C PRO A 63 -11.61 -6.60 -27.63
N LYS A 64 -11.97 -7.88 -27.75
CA LYS A 64 -11.26 -8.99 -27.08
C LYS A 64 -10.04 -9.45 -27.91
N ASP A 65 -9.20 -8.51 -28.30
CA ASP A 65 -7.97 -8.74 -29.02
C ASP A 65 -6.75 -8.82 -28.09
N ASN A 66 -5.54 -8.80 -28.67
CA ASN A 66 -4.29 -8.84 -27.92
C ASN A 66 -4.08 -7.59 -27.03
N PHE A 67 -4.76 -6.48 -27.35
CA PHE A 67 -4.68 -5.21 -26.63
C PHE A 67 -5.75 -5.05 -25.54
N TYR A 68 -6.74 -5.97 -25.48
CA TYR A 68 -7.84 -5.91 -24.53
C TYR A 68 -7.42 -5.54 -23.11
N ARG A 69 -6.35 -6.17 -22.60
CA ARG A 69 -5.87 -5.94 -21.23
C ARG A 69 -5.31 -4.53 -21.04
N PHE A 70 -4.78 -3.92 -22.07
CA PHE A 70 -4.24 -2.56 -21.99
C PHE A 70 -5.35 -1.53 -22.03
N GLU A 71 -6.31 -1.72 -22.90
CA GLU A 71 -7.48 -0.84 -23.00
C GLU A 71 -8.31 -0.91 -21.73
N PHE A 72 -8.51 -2.12 -21.19
CA PHE A 72 -9.11 -2.35 -19.90
C PHE A 72 -8.36 -1.59 -18.79
N ASP A 73 -7.06 -1.77 -18.66
CA ASP A 73 -6.26 -1.13 -17.61
C ASP A 73 -6.24 0.39 -17.75
N LYS A 74 -6.14 0.90 -18.98
CA LYS A 74 -6.22 2.32 -19.29
C LYS A 74 -7.58 2.92 -18.91
N LEU A 75 -8.67 2.25 -19.26
CA LEU A 75 -10.02 2.69 -18.91
C LEU A 75 -10.19 2.88 -17.40
N TYR A 76 -9.71 1.92 -16.61
CA TYR A 76 -9.75 2.03 -15.15
C TYR A 76 -8.82 3.11 -14.62
N PHE A 77 -7.62 3.25 -15.19
CA PHE A 77 -6.70 4.33 -14.82
C PHE A 77 -7.33 5.71 -15.04
N ASP A 78 -7.89 5.94 -16.21
CA ASP A 78 -8.52 7.20 -16.58
C ASP A 78 -9.71 7.53 -15.65
N GLU A 79 -10.52 6.54 -15.28
CA GLU A 79 -11.61 6.73 -14.33
C GLU A 79 -11.08 7.01 -12.91
N GLY A 80 -10.00 6.37 -12.47
CA GLY A 80 -9.33 6.68 -11.20
C GLY A 80 -8.85 8.12 -11.15
N VAL A 81 -8.20 8.60 -12.22
CA VAL A 81 -7.76 10.00 -12.37
C VAL A 81 -8.94 10.97 -12.34
N LYS A 82 -10.05 10.61 -13.00
CA LYS A 82 -11.27 11.41 -13.01
C LYS A 82 -11.86 11.55 -11.61
N ASN A 83 -11.90 10.46 -10.83
CA ASN A 83 -12.37 10.50 -9.44
C ASN A 83 -11.52 11.44 -8.58
N ILE A 84 -10.19 11.38 -8.71
CA ILE A 84 -9.28 12.27 -8.00
C ILE A 84 -9.53 13.74 -8.37
N LYS A 85 -9.67 14.04 -9.67
CA LYS A 85 -9.92 15.41 -10.15
C LYS A 85 -11.27 15.96 -9.68
N LYS A 86 -12.27 15.10 -9.52
CA LYS A 86 -13.61 15.49 -9.05
C LYS A 86 -13.60 15.90 -7.58
N GLU A 87 -12.83 15.20 -6.73
CA GLU A 87 -12.78 15.46 -5.28
C GLU A 87 -11.34 15.37 -4.74
N PRO A 88 -10.46 16.34 -5.06
CA PRO A 88 -9.05 16.29 -4.72
C PRO A 88 -8.78 16.28 -3.20
N LEU A 89 -9.59 17.00 -2.41
CA LEU A 89 -9.48 17.00 -0.94
C LEU A 89 -9.92 15.65 -0.35
N GLY A 90 -11.01 15.09 -0.85
CA GLY A 90 -11.47 13.74 -0.47
C GLY A 90 -10.41 12.69 -0.76
N TYR A 91 -9.74 12.81 -1.90
CA TYR A 91 -8.61 11.95 -2.27
C TYR A 91 -7.42 12.08 -1.30
N LEU A 92 -7.05 13.30 -0.91
CA LEU A 92 -5.96 13.51 0.05
C LEU A 92 -6.27 12.85 1.40
N ILE A 93 -7.49 13.03 1.90
CA ILE A 93 -7.96 12.37 3.14
C ILE A 93 -7.93 10.85 2.99
N LEU A 94 -8.39 10.33 1.85
CA LEU A 94 -8.34 8.90 1.54
C LEU A 94 -6.91 8.37 1.54
N MET A 95 -5.97 9.11 0.96
CA MET A 95 -4.55 8.75 0.91
C MET A 95 -3.94 8.68 2.33
N ILE A 96 -4.25 9.66 3.20
CA ILE A 96 -3.82 9.65 4.60
C ILE A 96 -4.41 8.45 5.35
N LYS A 97 -5.71 8.20 5.21
CA LYS A 97 -6.38 7.04 5.83
C LYS A 97 -5.74 5.73 5.38
N LYS A 98 -5.44 5.58 4.09
CA LYS A 98 -4.73 4.42 3.55
C LYS A 98 -3.32 4.28 4.14
N GLY A 99 -2.55 5.36 4.23
CA GLY A 99 -1.24 5.35 4.86
C GLY A 99 -1.29 4.90 6.31
N MET A 100 -2.26 5.39 7.09
CA MET A 100 -2.48 4.95 8.47
C MET A 100 -2.88 3.47 8.55
N SER A 101 -3.76 3.01 7.66
CA SER A 101 -4.11 1.58 7.57
C SER A 101 -2.92 0.71 7.22
N PHE A 102 -2.01 1.22 6.39
CA PHE A 102 -0.79 0.53 6.02
C PHE A 102 0.21 0.44 7.18
N LEU A 103 0.35 1.50 7.97
CA LEU A 103 1.24 1.54 9.13
C LEU A 103 0.69 0.70 10.31
N LEU A 104 -0.60 0.79 10.58
CA LEU A 104 -1.23 0.13 11.74
C LEU A 104 -1.87 -1.21 11.33
N ILE A 105 -3.15 -1.19 11.03
CA ILE A 105 -3.91 -2.35 10.56
C ILE A 105 -4.89 -1.90 9.48
N ASN A 106 -5.16 -2.77 8.54
CA ASN A 106 -6.23 -2.55 7.58
C ASN A 106 -7.57 -2.97 8.20
N TYR A 107 -8.23 -2.05 8.91
CA TYR A 107 -9.51 -2.28 9.59
C TYR A 107 -10.67 -2.62 8.63
N GLN A 108 -10.46 -2.46 7.33
CA GLN A 108 -11.45 -2.74 6.29
C GLN A 108 -11.18 -4.03 5.51
N SER A 109 -10.22 -4.83 5.99
CA SER A 109 -9.98 -6.14 5.39
C SER A 109 -11.27 -6.95 5.37
N MET A 110 -11.58 -7.56 4.23
CA MET A 110 -12.74 -8.46 4.06
C MET A 110 -12.42 -9.89 4.53
N ASP A 111 -11.15 -10.20 4.76
CA ASP A 111 -10.73 -11.53 5.21
C ASP A 111 -10.97 -11.68 6.72
N PRO A 112 -11.92 -12.54 7.16
CA PRO A 112 -12.16 -12.76 8.59
C PRO A 112 -10.93 -13.26 9.34
N LYS A 113 -10.05 -14.01 8.66
CA LYS A 113 -8.80 -14.52 9.23
C LYS A 113 -7.81 -13.40 9.56
N TYR A 114 -7.90 -12.26 8.85
CA TYR A 114 -7.07 -11.09 9.13
C TYR A 114 -7.29 -10.56 10.55
N PHE A 115 -8.55 -10.61 11.05
CA PHE A 115 -8.92 -10.15 12.39
C PHE A 115 -8.77 -11.21 13.49
N HIS A 116 -8.24 -12.39 13.15
CA HIS A 116 -7.88 -13.33 14.21
C HIS A 116 -6.76 -12.72 15.07
N PRO A 117 -6.87 -12.77 16.44
CA PRO A 117 -5.93 -12.10 17.33
C PRO A 117 -4.46 -12.40 17.04
N ALA A 118 -4.14 -13.66 16.73
CA ALA A 118 -2.77 -14.06 16.38
C ALA A 118 -2.21 -13.35 15.15
N ASN A 119 -3.05 -12.86 14.26
CA ASN A 119 -2.62 -12.19 13.02
C ASN A 119 -2.55 -10.67 13.20
N TYR A 120 -3.60 -10.05 13.76
CA TYR A 120 -3.64 -8.59 13.78
C TYR A 120 -2.92 -7.96 14.98
N LEU A 121 -2.87 -8.64 16.16
CA LEU A 121 -2.21 -8.08 17.35
C LEU A 121 -0.71 -7.81 17.14
N PRO A 122 0.08 -8.72 16.53
CA PRO A 122 1.47 -8.45 16.24
C PRO A 122 1.63 -7.24 15.28
N LEU A 123 0.77 -7.14 14.25
CA LEU A 123 0.81 -6.03 13.30
C LEU A 123 0.49 -4.69 13.96
N LEU A 124 -0.51 -4.68 14.85
CA LEU A 124 -0.88 -3.49 15.60
C LEU A 124 0.22 -3.11 16.60
N PHE A 125 0.78 -4.09 17.30
CA PHE A 125 1.90 -3.88 18.23
C PHE A 125 3.09 -3.23 17.54
N PHE A 126 3.60 -3.82 16.46
CA PHE A 126 4.72 -3.25 15.70
C PHE A 126 4.35 -1.91 15.05
N GLY A 127 3.13 -1.74 14.60
CA GLY A 127 2.63 -0.48 14.06
C GLY A 127 2.72 0.65 15.09
N ILE A 128 2.15 0.46 16.27
CA ILE A 128 2.12 1.49 17.34
C ILE A 128 3.52 1.73 17.90
N THR A 129 4.22 0.67 18.29
CA THR A 129 5.55 0.79 18.93
C THR A 129 6.60 1.38 18.01
N SER A 130 6.53 1.10 16.68
CA SER A 130 7.42 1.73 15.71
C SER A 130 7.18 3.23 15.59
N LEU A 131 5.91 3.68 15.55
CA LEU A 131 5.58 5.11 15.53
C LEU A 131 6.08 5.83 16.79
N ILE A 132 5.86 5.23 17.97
CA ILE A 132 6.39 5.78 19.21
C ILE A 132 7.92 5.82 19.18
N GLY A 133 8.58 4.75 18.69
CA GLY A 133 10.03 4.69 18.54
C GLY A 133 10.59 5.80 17.64
N ILE A 134 9.91 6.10 16.53
CA ILE A 134 10.26 7.21 15.63
C ILE A 134 10.15 8.56 16.36
N ILE A 135 9.05 8.79 17.11
CA ILE A 135 8.83 10.04 17.85
C ILE A 135 9.86 10.23 18.98
N LEU A 136 10.19 9.14 19.69
CA LEU A 136 11.13 9.18 20.81
C LEU A 136 12.60 9.25 20.38
N TYR A 137 12.89 9.05 19.11
CA TYR A 137 14.26 9.11 18.60
C TYR A 137 14.72 10.56 18.43
N LYS A 138 15.46 11.07 19.43
CA LYS A 138 15.97 12.45 19.43
C LYS A 138 17.34 12.58 18.74
N LYS A 139 18.09 11.49 18.60
CA LYS A 139 19.45 11.50 18.04
C LYS A 139 19.36 11.37 16.52
N GLN A 140 19.61 12.45 15.80
CA GLN A 140 19.68 12.45 14.34
C GLN A 140 20.90 11.63 13.89
N SER A 141 20.64 10.42 13.42
CA SER A 141 21.63 9.57 12.75
C SER A 141 21.28 9.50 11.26
N PRO A 142 22.22 9.70 10.34
CA PRO A 142 21.97 9.56 8.90
C PRO A 142 21.34 8.22 8.54
N LYS A 143 21.78 7.13 9.20
CA LYS A 143 21.21 5.78 8.99
C LYS A 143 19.75 5.69 9.39
N PHE A 144 19.37 6.28 10.52
CA PHE A 144 17.98 6.30 10.98
C PHE A 144 17.10 7.12 10.04
N ASN A 145 17.57 8.30 9.64
CA ASN A 145 16.84 9.16 8.71
C ASN A 145 16.66 8.48 7.34
N TYR A 146 17.65 7.73 6.87
CA TYR A 146 17.53 6.93 5.66
C TYR A 146 16.44 5.85 5.78
N LEU A 147 16.44 5.10 6.89
CA LEU A 147 15.41 4.08 7.12
C LEU A 147 13.99 4.69 7.23
N LEU A 148 13.88 5.86 7.88
CA LEU A 148 12.62 6.60 7.96
C LEU A 148 12.17 7.06 6.56
N LEU A 149 13.08 7.59 5.74
CA LEU A 149 12.80 7.99 4.36
C LEU A 149 12.27 6.78 3.56
N VAL A 150 12.92 5.62 3.68
CA VAL A 150 12.48 4.38 3.02
C VAL A 150 11.09 3.98 3.48
N LEU A 151 10.81 4.01 4.79
CA LEU A 151 9.46 3.73 5.32
C LEU A 151 8.42 4.68 4.73
N LEU A 152 8.71 6.00 4.74
CA LEU A 152 7.80 7.01 4.21
C LEU A 152 7.57 6.86 2.71
N ALA A 153 8.62 6.51 1.94
CA ALA A 153 8.50 6.22 0.52
C ALA A 153 7.57 5.03 0.25
N TYR A 154 7.72 3.92 0.99
CA TYR A 154 6.81 2.78 0.88
C TYR A 154 5.38 3.16 1.24
N VAL A 155 5.17 3.86 2.37
CA VAL A 155 3.84 4.33 2.78
C VAL A 155 3.22 5.22 1.71
N GLY A 156 4.00 6.17 1.15
CA GLY A 156 3.55 7.07 0.08
C GLY A 156 3.13 6.30 -1.18
N ILE A 157 4.01 5.44 -1.70
CA ILE A 157 3.74 4.67 -2.93
C ILE A 157 2.50 3.78 -2.77
N PHE A 158 2.41 3.02 -1.66
CA PHE A 158 1.28 2.12 -1.46
C PHE A 158 -0.03 2.86 -1.13
N SER A 159 0.04 4.08 -0.58
CA SER A 159 -1.15 4.91 -0.38
C SER A 159 -1.76 5.42 -1.69
N LEU A 160 -0.99 5.46 -2.79
CA LEU A 160 -1.49 5.84 -4.12
C LEU A 160 -2.33 4.75 -4.80
N VAL A 161 -2.18 3.49 -4.38
CA VAL A 161 -2.86 2.33 -4.98
C VAL A 161 -3.72 1.60 -3.95
N ALA A 162 -4.34 0.49 -4.34
CA ALA A 162 -5.07 -0.36 -3.40
C ALA A 162 -4.11 -1.02 -2.40
N ILE A 163 -4.44 -0.91 -1.10
CA ILE A 163 -3.66 -1.54 -0.04
C ILE A 163 -4.17 -2.97 0.18
N LEU A 164 -3.27 -3.94 -0.03
CA LEU A 164 -3.54 -5.33 0.30
C LEU A 164 -2.76 -5.72 1.57
N PRO A 165 -3.32 -6.59 2.42
CA PRO A 165 -2.66 -7.00 3.68
C PRO A 165 -1.23 -7.52 3.50
N ARG A 166 -0.96 -8.23 2.39
CA ARG A 166 0.36 -8.76 2.04
C ARG A 166 1.44 -7.69 1.83
N TYR A 167 1.07 -6.47 1.45
CA TYR A 167 2.04 -5.39 1.26
C TYR A 167 2.65 -4.90 2.57
N LYS A 168 1.95 -5.10 3.69
CA LYS A 168 2.45 -4.77 5.02
C LYS A 168 3.71 -5.56 5.39
N LEU A 169 3.88 -6.76 4.86
CA LEU A 169 5.08 -7.58 5.09
C LEU A 169 6.36 -6.87 4.64
N ILE A 170 6.27 -5.97 3.65
CA ILE A 170 7.42 -5.22 3.14
C ILE A 170 7.94 -4.22 4.17
N ILE A 171 7.05 -3.57 4.94
CA ILE A 171 7.45 -2.56 5.93
C ILE A 171 7.69 -3.16 7.33
N LEU A 172 7.27 -4.39 7.56
CA LEU A 172 7.39 -5.03 8.88
C LEU A 172 8.83 -5.06 9.41
N PRO A 173 9.87 -5.39 8.62
CA PRO A 173 11.27 -5.31 9.08
C PRO A 173 11.65 -3.91 9.56
N LEU A 174 11.22 -2.85 8.87
CA LEU A 174 11.46 -1.47 9.28
C LEU A 174 10.73 -1.14 10.59
N GLN A 175 9.48 -1.59 10.72
CA GLN A 175 8.72 -1.41 11.96
C GLN A 175 9.37 -2.12 13.15
N ILE A 176 9.97 -3.31 12.96
CA ILE A 176 10.72 -4.02 14.00
C ILE A 176 11.95 -3.19 14.42
N ILE A 177 12.69 -2.63 13.48
CA ILE A 177 13.86 -1.78 13.78
C ILE A 177 13.43 -0.55 14.59
N PHE A 178 12.36 0.16 14.20
CA PHE A 178 11.89 1.32 14.96
C PHE A 178 11.29 0.93 16.32
N THR A 179 10.69 -0.26 16.45
CA THR A 179 10.24 -0.82 17.73
C THR A 179 11.42 -1.08 18.66
N SER A 180 12.57 -1.53 18.16
CA SER A 180 13.76 -1.72 19.01
C SER A 180 14.23 -0.43 19.67
N VAL A 181 14.09 0.71 19.00
CA VAL A 181 14.38 2.04 19.57
C VAL A 181 13.42 2.36 20.73
N PHE A 182 12.13 2.06 20.57
CA PHE A 182 11.14 2.22 21.65
C PHE A 182 11.50 1.37 22.88
N ILE A 183 11.82 0.09 22.66
CA ILE A 183 12.21 -0.83 23.74
C ILE A 183 13.48 -0.34 24.46
N GLU A 184 14.48 0.10 23.72
CA GLU A 184 15.73 0.65 24.31
C GLU A 184 15.44 1.87 25.20
N LYS A 185 14.55 2.76 24.76
CA LYS A 185 14.15 3.94 25.55
C LYS A 185 13.46 3.56 26.83
N ILE A 186 12.54 2.61 26.81
CA ILE A 186 11.87 2.10 28.03
C ILE A 186 12.88 1.48 28.98
N LYS A 187 13.78 0.63 28.45
CA LYS A 187 14.83 0.00 29.27
C LYS A 187 15.70 1.05 29.97
N ASN A 188 16.15 2.06 29.25
CA ASN A 188 17.00 3.12 29.81
C ASN A 188 16.25 3.94 30.87
N TYR A 189 14.97 4.23 30.64
CA TYR A 189 14.12 4.90 31.62
C TYR A 189 14.01 4.08 32.92
N TYR A 190 13.73 2.79 32.80
CA TYR A 190 13.62 1.88 33.96
C TYR A 190 14.92 1.77 34.75
N VAL A 191 16.07 1.63 34.07
CA VAL A 191 17.40 1.58 34.70
C VAL A 191 17.72 2.86 35.49
N ASN A 192 17.42 4.02 34.91
CA ASN A 192 17.63 5.31 35.56
C ASN A 192 16.70 5.50 36.77
N PHE A 193 15.44 5.07 36.65
CA PHE A 193 14.51 5.12 37.77
C PHE A 193 14.96 4.27 38.96
N LYS A 194 15.53 3.08 38.69
CA LYS A 194 16.03 2.19 39.73
C LYS A 194 17.32 2.71 40.40
N LYS A 195 18.13 3.51 39.68
CA LYS A 195 19.35 4.12 40.26
C LYS A 195 19.05 5.32 41.17
N ASN A 196 17.89 5.95 40.98
CA ASN A 196 17.52 7.16 41.74
C ASN A 196 16.62 6.85 42.96
N LYS A 197 16.33 5.57 43.22
CA LYS A 197 15.73 5.04 44.43
C LYS A 197 16.80 4.39 45.34
#